data_a12ee21b67373e22ca9709b7462290fd
#
_entry.id   a12ee21b67373e22ca9709b7462290fd
#
_cell.length_a   1.000
_cell.length_b   1.000
_cell.length_c   1.000
_cell.angle_alpha   90.00
_cell.angle_beta   90.00
_cell.angle_gamma   90.00
#
_symmetry.space_group_name_H-M   'P 1'
#
loop_
_entity.id
_entity.type
_entity.pdbx_description
1 polymer ?
#
loop_
_entity_poly.entity_id
_entity_poly.type
_entity_poly.pdbx_seq_one_letter_code
_entity_poly.pdbx_strand_id
1 'polypeptide(L)'
;MIGMGADYSFGYRLDPPRRRERLHVDALTEFVRSQLCNLLDIIVPCNGEAEIKVDGFKFLGPDGGVHGLYADRGHSGERSRDSGGNGSGAGAAYGNLANAALYEPRIDYIARQLRDILDLVDLESDGGPVAIDGFRLKNHEDWASSRVANPSDILLHASSSCDLNCVFCYNRDTIDSLAWRRRSPDEELGELEARLSCYNARAGRGLFPSYGSPYEFLSNPHALRILRELRRKTPAAFRICTNGTRLNESTIAQLEELSPVYLEVSLNSSSPARRAMLMGDNQPGTAIGSLALLRRYGVPYSVTVVLWPVPSLEEALDDLAMTAAYAEDNLAALVQVNLPGYTRRSFPQPPFDTGTVWGRTVDYVRGLRERGACPVVIRPSLYEENVTRDRKNVPEVIGTVVNSPAARCGLERGDVIIAVNGILVANRAQARDLLSILQDNGTGGKTLTVKRGGRLLELEIRPGDRRYPFTPGTGTHLGAVFLGTGFREGNLGRMRDILLARRPREALLLSSTLVKPTLEQMLEENPLYIPGGTKLHIGVPENNSLGGNIILGDLLLVQDFIDFIKRYLGSVNGKIDLILIPSSPFYLSGWGRDLSGRPYLDIEREVKIPVELIECDPMWD
;
A
#
# COMPACT_ATOMS: atom_id res chain seq x y z
N MET A 1 4.87 29.79 -17.36
CA MET A 1 5.90 28.80 -17.11
C MET A 1 6.25 28.87 -15.61
N ILE A 2 5.57 28.10 -14.81
CA ILE A 2 5.91 27.90 -13.40
C ILE A 2 5.95 26.39 -13.25
N GLY A 3 7.17 25.85 -13.09
CA GLY A 3 7.38 24.44 -12.86
C GLY A 3 6.88 24.04 -11.48
N MET A 4 5.75 23.37 -11.44
CA MET A 4 5.30 22.66 -10.25
C MET A 4 5.79 21.22 -10.36
N GLY A 5 6.99 20.97 -9.84
CA GLY A 5 7.38 19.65 -9.41
C GLY A 5 6.60 19.33 -8.15
N ALA A 6 5.44 18.71 -8.30
CA ALA A 6 4.67 18.23 -7.18
C ALA A 6 5.27 16.90 -6.72
N ASP A 7 6.00 16.96 -5.62
CA ASP A 7 6.47 15.81 -4.85
C ASP A 7 5.26 15.20 -4.11
N TYR A 8 4.52 14.31 -4.79
CA TYR A 8 3.39 13.58 -4.22
C TYR A 8 3.83 12.21 -3.69
N SER A 9 4.75 12.22 -2.73
CA SER A 9 4.77 11.18 -1.72
C SER A 9 3.65 11.49 -0.74
N PHE A 10 2.71 10.59 -0.52
CA PHE A 10 1.52 10.71 0.32
C PHE A 10 1.48 11.96 1.22
N GLY A 11 0.60 12.88 0.91
CA GLY A 11 0.37 14.23 1.32
C GLY A 11 0.56 14.66 2.78
N TYR A 12 1.72 14.48 3.31
CA TYR A 12 2.11 15.18 4.53
C TYR A 12 3.27 16.10 4.19
N ARG A 13 2.96 17.38 3.90
CA ARG A 13 3.95 18.43 4.00
C ARG A 13 4.53 18.34 5.41
N LEU A 14 5.80 18.07 5.51
CA LEU A 14 6.55 18.34 6.72
C LEU A 14 6.45 19.85 6.93
N ASP A 15 5.80 20.30 8.00
CA ASP A 15 5.87 21.67 8.46
C ASP A 15 7.35 22.04 8.74
N PRO A 16 7.71 23.35 8.67
CA PRO A 16 9.06 23.81 8.94
C PRO A 16 9.57 23.34 10.31
N PRO A 17 10.87 23.36 10.56
CA PRO A 17 11.58 22.52 11.49
C PRO A 17 10.89 22.40 12.85
N ARG A 18 10.31 21.23 13.07
CA ARG A 18 9.70 20.87 14.36
C ARG A 18 10.80 20.74 15.38
N ARG A 19 10.50 21.17 16.62
CA ARG A 19 11.35 20.88 17.77
C ARG A 19 11.59 19.38 17.80
N ARG A 20 12.82 18.94 17.53
CA ARG A 20 13.22 17.54 17.63
C ARG A 20 12.98 17.09 19.07
N GLU A 21 12.30 15.96 19.26
CA GLU A 21 12.23 15.32 20.56
C GLU A 21 13.57 14.63 20.82
N ARG A 22 14.21 14.92 21.95
CA ARG A 22 15.56 14.43 22.22
C ARG A 22 15.61 12.93 22.44
N LEU A 23 16.57 12.31 21.80
CA LEU A 23 16.96 10.92 21.92
C LEU A 23 18.26 10.78 22.66
N HIS A 24 18.44 9.70 23.40
CA HIS A 24 19.76 9.28 23.84
C HIS A 24 20.54 8.80 22.60
N VAL A 25 21.66 9.48 22.30
CA VAL A 25 22.45 9.26 21.06
C VAL A 25 22.85 7.79 20.90
N ASP A 26 23.17 7.12 22.01
CA ASP A 26 23.67 5.74 21.99
C ASP A 26 22.61 4.71 21.56
N ALA A 27 21.37 4.87 22.01
CA ALA A 27 20.30 3.94 21.67
C ALA A 27 19.78 4.13 20.25
N LEU A 28 19.67 5.38 19.79
CA LEU A 28 19.40 5.67 18.39
C LEU A 28 20.50 5.10 17.50
N THR A 29 21.76 5.32 17.87
CA THR A 29 22.91 4.80 17.14
C THR A 29 22.84 3.28 17.04
N GLU A 30 22.47 2.59 18.11
CA GLU A 30 22.37 1.13 18.10
C GLU A 30 21.17 0.61 17.32
N PHE A 31 20.02 1.29 17.42
CA PHE A 31 18.85 0.98 16.60
C PHE A 31 19.15 1.21 15.11
N VAL A 32 19.65 2.39 14.75
CA VAL A 32 20.02 2.72 13.37
C VAL A 32 21.14 1.81 12.89
N ARG A 33 22.09 1.43 13.73
CA ARG A 33 23.11 0.42 13.42
C ARG A 33 22.48 -0.93 13.10
N SER A 34 21.53 -1.41 13.91
CA SER A 34 20.82 -2.67 13.65
C SER A 34 20.08 -2.61 12.31
N GLN A 35 19.36 -1.53 12.04
CA GLN A 35 18.66 -1.34 10.76
C GLN A 35 19.65 -1.16 9.59
N LEU A 36 20.76 -0.47 9.80
CA LEU A 36 21.82 -0.31 8.82
C LEU A 36 22.59 -1.60 8.57
N CYS A 37 22.82 -2.44 9.57
CA CYS A 37 23.39 -3.78 9.35
C CYS A 37 22.45 -4.61 8.47
N ASN A 38 21.14 -4.56 8.69
CA ASN A 38 20.17 -5.18 7.80
C ASN A 38 20.20 -4.59 6.38
N LEU A 39 20.39 -3.28 6.25
CA LEU A 39 20.55 -2.59 4.95
C LEU A 39 21.90 -2.88 4.31
N LEU A 40 22.96 -2.97 5.10
CA LEU A 40 24.31 -3.31 4.63
C LEU A 40 24.41 -4.75 4.19
N ASP A 41 23.71 -5.68 4.83
CA ASP A 41 23.53 -7.03 4.34
C ASP A 41 22.82 -7.06 2.99
N ILE A 42 22.00 -6.03 2.70
CA ILE A 42 21.38 -5.82 1.38
C ILE A 42 22.41 -5.30 0.37
N ILE A 43 23.26 -4.35 0.76
CA ILE A 43 24.18 -3.63 -0.12
C ILE A 43 25.51 -4.37 -0.26
N VAL A 44 26.04 -4.93 0.84
CA VAL A 44 27.32 -5.62 0.90
C VAL A 44 27.10 -6.97 1.58
N PRO A 45 27.24 -8.10 0.87
CA PRO A 45 27.26 -9.40 1.55
C PRO A 45 28.48 -9.47 2.44
N CYS A 46 28.26 -9.28 3.72
CA CYS A 46 29.08 -9.64 4.88
C CYS A 46 30.59 -9.53 4.80
N ASN A 47 31.12 -8.67 5.53
CA ASN A 47 32.16 -8.85 6.54
C ASN A 47 32.43 -7.49 7.23
N GLY A 48 31.34 -6.91 7.69
CA GLY A 48 31.41 -6.18 8.93
C GLY A 48 32.07 -4.81 8.97
N GLU A 49 32.32 -4.10 7.87
CA GLU A 49 32.96 -2.81 8.02
C GLU A 49 32.45 -1.76 7.00
N ALA A 50 31.39 -1.01 7.36
CA ALA A 50 30.97 0.14 6.56
C ALA A 50 30.53 1.31 7.43
N GLU A 51 30.98 2.51 7.09
CA GLU A 51 30.50 3.76 7.65
C GLU A 51 29.46 4.37 6.71
N ILE A 52 28.25 4.61 7.20
CA ILE A 52 27.25 5.43 6.49
C ILE A 52 27.21 6.79 7.15
N LYS A 53 27.42 7.84 6.36
CA LYS A 53 27.32 9.21 6.80
C LYS A 53 25.99 9.78 6.35
N VAL A 54 25.10 10.06 7.29
CA VAL A 54 23.80 10.70 7.02
C VAL A 54 23.78 12.00 7.83
N ASP A 55 23.76 13.13 7.17
CA ASP A 55 23.63 14.48 7.75
C ASP A 55 24.51 14.76 9.01
N GLY A 56 25.77 14.32 8.96
CA GLY A 56 26.74 14.56 10.03
C GLY A 56 26.91 13.45 11.07
N PHE A 57 26.10 12.39 11.00
CA PHE A 57 26.27 11.22 11.85
C PHE A 57 27.24 10.21 11.22
N LYS A 58 28.13 9.67 12.04
CA LYS A 58 29.01 8.57 11.67
C LYS A 58 28.53 7.31 12.35
N PHE A 59 28.32 6.27 11.58
CA PHE A 59 27.96 4.96 12.09
C PHE A 59 29.19 4.05 12.06
N LEU A 60 29.46 3.40 13.17
CA LEU A 60 30.56 2.44 13.29
C LEU A 60 30.04 1.05 12.95
N GLY A 61 30.84 0.25 12.26
CA GLY A 61 30.57 -1.16 12.02
C GLY A 61 30.48 -1.97 13.32
N PRO A 62 30.04 -3.23 13.26
CA PRO A 62 29.89 -4.10 14.43
C PRO A 62 31.14 -4.30 15.26
N ASP A 63 32.30 -4.10 14.66
CA ASP A 63 33.66 -4.19 15.23
C ASP A 63 34.20 -2.87 15.75
N GLY A 64 33.44 -1.78 15.66
CA GLY A 64 33.87 -0.44 16.06
C GLY A 64 34.72 0.30 15.01
N GLY A 65 34.93 -0.28 13.83
CA GLY A 65 35.61 0.36 12.71
C GLY A 65 34.76 1.41 12.01
N VAL A 66 35.40 2.48 11.50
CA VAL A 66 34.74 3.57 10.77
C VAL A 66 34.86 3.30 9.27
N HIS A 67 33.74 3.06 8.59
CA HIS A 67 33.74 2.72 7.16
C HIS A 67 32.86 3.70 6.38
N GLY A 68 33.41 4.31 5.33
CA GLY A 68 32.73 5.33 4.51
C GLY A 68 32.15 4.78 3.21
N LEU A 69 30.84 4.75 3.09
CA LEU A 69 30.11 4.44 1.84
C LEU A 69 29.82 5.68 0.98
N TYR A 70 30.07 6.87 1.47
CA TYR A 70 29.88 8.14 0.75
C TYR A 70 31.15 8.99 0.76
N ALA A 71 31.70 9.23 -0.42
CA ALA A 71 32.62 10.33 -0.61
C ALA A 71 31.83 11.64 -0.67
N ASP A 72 32.19 12.57 0.20
CA ASP A 72 31.69 13.93 0.24
C ASP A 72 31.74 14.54 -1.18
N ARG A 73 30.60 14.91 -1.78
CA ARG A 73 30.59 15.72 -3.00
C ARG A 73 30.94 17.17 -2.65
N GLY A 74 32.13 17.37 -2.11
CA GLY A 74 32.76 18.65 -2.12
C GLY A 74 33.23 19.00 -3.54
N HIS A 75 32.69 20.07 -4.11
CA HIS A 75 33.22 20.67 -5.32
C HIS A 75 34.69 21.04 -5.11
N SER A 76 35.60 20.25 -5.65
CA SER A 76 36.87 20.74 -6.17
C SER A 76 37.59 19.62 -6.89
N GLY A 77 37.86 19.85 -8.16
CA GLY A 77 38.71 18.97 -8.94
C GLY A 77 40.12 18.94 -8.39
N GLU A 78 40.64 17.74 -8.27
CA GLU A 78 42.02 17.46 -8.56
C GLU A 78 42.22 15.92 -8.56
N ARG A 79 42.61 15.43 -9.70
CA ARG A 79 43.08 14.06 -9.84
C ARG A 79 44.48 13.96 -9.25
N SER A 80 44.68 13.18 -8.21
CA SER A 80 45.99 12.64 -7.91
C SER A 80 46.07 11.16 -8.29
N ARG A 81 46.97 10.89 -9.22
CA ARG A 81 47.53 9.55 -9.47
C ARG A 81 48.50 9.29 -8.32
N ASP A 82 48.42 8.12 -7.74
CA ASP A 82 49.53 7.17 -7.52
C ASP A 82 49.19 6.17 -6.42
N SER A 83 49.50 5.05 -6.69
CA SER A 83 50.48 4.05 -6.27
C SER A 83 49.86 2.73 -5.80
N GLY A 84 50.37 1.67 -6.38
CA GLY A 84 49.98 0.30 -6.13
C GLY A 84 50.33 -0.19 -4.72
N GLY A 85 49.48 -1.08 -4.26
CA GLY A 85 49.70 -1.88 -3.08
C GLY A 85 48.87 -3.16 -3.15
N ASN A 86 49.55 -4.29 -3.27
CA ASN A 86 48.98 -5.62 -3.18
C ASN A 86 48.30 -5.82 -1.82
N GLY A 87 46.98 -5.89 -1.77
CA GLY A 87 46.18 -6.28 -0.61
C GLY A 87 45.16 -7.34 -1.02
N SER A 88 45.38 -8.51 -0.54
CA SER A 88 44.61 -9.71 -0.80
C SER A 88 43.21 -9.69 -0.17
N GLY A 89 42.19 -10.07 -0.92
CA GLY A 89 40.91 -10.59 -0.42
C GLY A 89 39.77 -9.61 -0.24
N ALA A 90 39.99 -8.37 0.25
CA ALA A 90 38.94 -7.37 0.45
C ALA A 90 38.57 -6.62 -0.84
N GLY A 91 39.48 -6.56 -1.82
CA GLY A 91 39.28 -5.82 -3.07
C GLY A 91 38.21 -6.39 -4.02
N ALA A 92 37.83 -7.66 -3.88
CA ALA A 92 36.87 -8.29 -4.76
C ALA A 92 35.41 -7.90 -4.43
N ALA A 93 35.09 -7.68 -3.17
CA ALA A 93 33.75 -7.21 -2.77
C ALA A 93 33.53 -5.72 -3.12
N TYR A 94 34.59 -4.91 -2.99
CA TYR A 94 34.56 -3.50 -3.37
C TYR A 94 34.72 -3.25 -4.88
N GLY A 95 35.28 -4.17 -5.60
CA GLY A 95 35.42 -4.06 -7.06
C GLY A 95 34.10 -3.95 -7.82
N ASN A 96 33.05 -4.57 -7.28
CA ASN A 96 31.70 -4.43 -7.84
C ASN A 96 31.03 -3.09 -7.44
N LEU A 97 31.44 -2.48 -6.34
CA LEU A 97 31.01 -1.13 -5.93
C LEU A 97 31.78 -0.02 -6.67
N ALA A 98 32.92 -0.33 -7.28
CA ALA A 98 33.69 0.64 -8.09
C ALA A 98 32.97 1.07 -9.39
N ASN A 99 31.92 0.37 -9.81
CA ASN A 99 30.91 0.88 -10.73
C ASN A 99 29.85 1.70 -9.95
N ALA A 100 30.30 2.56 -9.05
CA ALA A 100 29.49 3.32 -8.11
C ALA A 100 28.31 4.07 -8.74
N ALA A 101 28.45 4.49 -9.99
CA ALA A 101 27.36 5.12 -10.74
C ALA A 101 26.09 4.27 -10.84
N LEU A 102 26.17 2.95 -10.76
CA LEU A 102 25.02 2.05 -10.82
C LEU A 102 24.23 2.00 -9.52
N TYR A 103 24.87 2.29 -8.39
CA TYR A 103 24.26 2.14 -7.05
C TYR A 103 23.84 3.46 -6.42
N GLU A 104 24.31 4.60 -6.92
CA GLU A 104 24.01 5.92 -6.38
C GLU A 104 22.51 6.19 -6.14
N PRO A 105 21.60 5.96 -7.09
CA PRO A 105 20.16 6.21 -6.88
C PRO A 105 19.55 5.33 -5.80
N ARG A 106 20.05 4.11 -5.61
CA ARG A 106 19.59 3.17 -4.59
C ARG A 106 20.05 3.59 -3.21
N ILE A 107 21.29 4.02 -3.11
CA ILE A 107 21.86 4.57 -1.86
C ILE A 107 21.12 5.84 -1.49
N ASP A 108 20.82 6.72 -2.43
CA ASP A 108 20.03 7.92 -2.20
C ASP A 108 18.60 7.61 -1.73
N TYR A 109 17.98 6.55 -2.27
CA TYR A 109 16.67 6.09 -1.82
C TYR A 109 16.72 5.60 -0.36
N ILE A 110 17.67 4.75 -0.03
CA ILE A 110 17.89 4.24 1.32
C ILE A 110 18.29 5.39 2.27
N ALA A 111 19.15 6.29 1.84
CA ALA A 111 19.56 7.45 2.61
C ALA A 111 18.42 8.42 2.88
N ARG A 112 17.49 8.60 1.92
CA ARG A 112 16.27 9.39 2.14
C ARG A 112 15.37 8.74 3.17
N GLN A 113 15.14 7.43 3.10
CA GLN A 113 14.35 6.71 4.11
C GLN A 113 14.98 6.82 5.50
N LEU A 114 16.30 6.66 5.61
CA LEU A 114 17.02 6.85 6.87
C LEU A 114 16.95 8.29 7.36
N ARG A 115 17.05 9.28 6.47
CA ARG A 115 16.90 10.69 6.81
C ARG A 115 15.49 10.98 7.31
N ASP A 116 14.46 10.50 6.62
CA ASP A 116 13.07 10.63 7.06
C ASP A 116 12.85 10.02 8.46
N ILE A 117 13.55 8.92 8.76
CA ILE A 117 13.57 8.30 10.06
C ILE A 117 14.25 9.20 11.10
N LEU A 118 15.46 9.69 10.81
CA LEU A 118 16.26 10.50 11.71
C LEU A 118 15.65 11.88 11.96
N ASP A 119 15.00 12.47 10.96
CA ASP A 119 14.30 13.76 11.09
C ASP A 119 13.05 13.69 11.98
N LEU A 120 12.54 12.49 12.24
CA LEU A 120 11.36 12.29 13.07
C LEU A 120 11.68 12.19 14.56
N VAL A 121 12.95 12.00 14.95
CA VAL A 121 13.25 11.47 16.28
C VAL A 121 14.42 12.18 16.99
N ASP A 122 14.14 12.75 18.15
CA ASP A 122 15.08 13.00 19.25
C ASP A 122 14.60 12.19 20.47
N LEU A 123 15.33 11.16 20.93
CA LEU A 123 14.90 10.26 22.01
C LEU A 123 15.60 10.60 23.34
N GLU A 124 14.85 10.57 24.44
CA GLU A 124 15.39 10.57 25.82
C GLU A 124 14.92 9.31 26.55
N SER A 125 15.80 8.64 27.32
CA SER A 125 15.57 7.31 27.84
C SER A 125 15.09 7.24 29.27
N ASP A 126 14.16 6.32 29.53
CA ASP A 126 13.89 5.79 30.87
C ASP A 126 13.08 4.48 30.80
N GLY A 127 13.66 3.32 30.55
CA GLY A 127 12.90 2.09 30.66
C GLY A 127 13.50 0.81 30.05
N GLY A 128 12.95 -0.32 30.34
CA GLY A 128 13.44 -1.64 29.96
C GLY A 128 13.15 -2.07 28.51
N PRO A 129 13.71 -3.21 28.09
CA PRO A 129 13.58 -3.66 26.70
C PRO A 129 12.15 -4.05 26.35
N VAL A 130 11.69 -3.57 25.22
CA VAL A 130 10.36 -3.84 24.66
C VAL A 130 10.49 -4.50 23.29
N ALA A 131 9.53 -5.30 22.86
CA ALA A 131 9.51 -5.90 21.54
C ALA A 131 8.30 -5.45 20.73
N ILE A 132 8.53 -4.99 19.49
CA ILE A 132 7.48 -4.72 18.50
C ILE A 132 7.75 -5.59 17.28
N ASP A 133 6.76 -6.31 16.81
CA ASP A 133 6.84 -7.13 15.59
C ASP A 133 8.06 -8.07 15.57
N GLY A 134 8.44 -8.58 16.74
CA GLY A 134 9.63 -9.43 16.89
C GLY A 134 10.95 -8.67 16.98
N PHE A 135 10.97 -7.36 16.80
CA PHE A 135 12.15 -6.53 17.06
C PHE A 135 12.24 -6.24 18.55
N ARG A 136 13.38 -6.60 19.16
CA ARG A 136 13.70 -6.17 20.52
C ARG A 136 14.17 -4.73 20.47
N LEU A 137 13.34 -3.87 21.01
CA LEU A 137 13.67 -2.50 21.29
C LEU A 137 14.29 -2.44 22.68
N LYS A 138 15.47 -1.84 22.84
CA LYS A 138 16.28 -1.98 24.06
C LYS A 138 15.77 -1.14 25.21
N ASN A 139 15.03 -0.08 24.90
CA ASN A 139 14.56 0.88 25.87
C ASN A 139 13.44 1.73 25.28
N HIS A 140 12.96 2.70 26.05
CA HIS A 140 11.90 3.62 25.65
C HIS A 140 12.22 4.42 24.37
N GLU A 141 13.47 4.61 24.08
CA GLU A 141 14.01 5.34 22.94
C GLU A 141 13.77 4.61 21.62
N ASP A 142 13.91 3.30 21.64
CA ASP A 142 13.59 2.45 20.48
C ASP A 142 12.11 2.59 20.08
N TRP A 143 11.25 2.86 21.06
CA TRP A 143 9.82 3.09 20.84
C TRP A 143 9.54 4.44 20.18
N ALA A 144 10.23 5.46 20.59
CA ALA A 144 10.10 6.77 19.95
C ALA A 144 10.54 6.70 18.48
N SER A 145 11.48 5.80 18.15
CA SER A 145 11.88 5.52 16.78
C SER A 145 10.82 4.76 15.98
N SER A 146 9.97 3.97 16.62
CA SER A 146 8.86 3.25 15.99
C SER A 146 7.58 4.08 15.88
N ARG A 147 7.67 5.39 15.73
CA ARG A 147 6.53 6.29 15.69
C ARG A 147 5.50 5.88 14.67
N VAL A 148 4.29 5.79 15.13
CA VAL A 148 3.12 5.50 14.34
C VAL A 148 2.44 6.83 14.01
N ALA A 149 2.45 7.19 12.76
CA ALA A 149 1.83 8.43 12.27
C ALA A 149 0.34 8.29 12.01
N ASN A 150 -0.09 7.08 11.64
CA ASN A 150 -1.45 6.79 11.21
C ASN A 150 -2.15 5.92 12.24
N PRO A 151 -3.40 6.24 12.65
CA PRO A 151 -4.18 5.35 13.51
C PRO A 151 -4.26 3.90 13.00
N SER A 152 -4.30 3.71 11.68
CA SER A 152 -4.35 2.38 11.06
C SER A 152 -3.14 1.51 11.43
N ASP A 153 -1.97 2.10 11.64
CA ASP A 153 -0.76 1.35 12.00
C ASP A 153 -0.88 0.72 13.39
N ILE A 154 -1.56 1.39 14.32
CA ILE A 154 -1.87 0.82 15.63
C ILE A 154 -2.91 -0.30 15.49
N LEU A 155 -3.96 -0.06 14.70
CA LEU A 155 -5.07 -1.00 14.56
C LEU A 155 -4.66 -2.30 13.88
N LEU A 156 -3.71 -2.25 12.92
CA LEU A 156 -3.17 -3.43 12.25
C LEU A 156 -2.43 -4.38 13.20
N HIS A 157 -1.85 -3.86 14.27
CA HIS A 157 -1.10 -4.65 15.25
C HIS A 157 -1.93 -5.09 16.46
N ALA A 158 -3.21 -4.72 16.51
CA ALA A 158 -4.04 -4.91 17.69
C ALA A 158 -4.47 -6.35 17.95
N SER A 159 -4.34 -7.24 16.98
CA SER A 159 -4.65 -8.65 17.18
C SER A 159 -3.76 -9.54 16.29
N SER A 160 -3.30 -10.66 16.85
CA SER A 160 -2.60 -11.74 16.14
C SER A 160 -3.48 -12.97 15.93
N SER A 161 -4.80 -12.83 16.12
CA SER A 161 -5.75 -13.93 16.00
C SER A 161 -7.05 -13.52 15.33
N CYS A 162 -7.79 -14.51 14.85
CA CYS A 162 -9.13 -14.35 14.30
C CYS A 162 -10.01 -15.45 14.90
N ASP A 163 -11.25 -15.12 15.18
CA ASP A 163 -12.26 -16.05 15.73
C ASP A 163 -13.01 -16.83 14.64
N LEU A 164 -12.68 -16.64 13.37
CA LEU A 164 -13.23 -17.34 12.22
C LEU A 164 -12.19 -18.18 11.46
N ASN A 165 -12.69 -19.05 10.57
CA ASN A 165 -11.89 -19.97 9.79
C ASN A 165 -12.32 -19.98 8.32
N CYS A 166 -12.26 -18.82 7.65
CA CYS A 166 -12.74 -18.64 6.28
C CYS A 166 -12.03 -19.55 5.28
N VAL A 167 -12.77 -20.12 4.34
CA VAL A 167 -12.22 -21.02 3.30
C VAL A 167 -11.24 -20.31 2.35
N PHE A 168 -11.41 -19.00 2.19
CA PHE A 168 -10.61 -18.12 1.33
C PHE A 168 -9.61 -17.25 2.10
N CYS A 169 -9.28 -17.60 3.34
CA CYS A 169 -8.45 -16.76 4.18
C CYS A 169 -7.00 -16.73 3.70
N TYR A 170 -6.53 -15.56 3.26
CA TYR A 170 -5.15 -15.39 2.80
C TYR A 170 -4.10 -15.53 3.91
N ASN A 171 -4.49 -15.34 5.18
CA ASN A 171 -3.59 -15.55 6.32
C ASN A 171 -3.15 -17.02 6.48
N ARG A 172 -3.86 -17.97 5.87
CA ARG A 172 -3.42 -19.38 5.83
C ARG A 172 -2.23 -19.60 4.90
N ASP A 173 -2.08 -18.72 3.92
CA ASP A 173 -1.08 -18.81 2.86
C ASP A 173 0.14 -17.94 3.15
N THR A 174 0.14 -17.28 4.30
CA THR A 174 1.23 -16.41 4.72
C THR A 174 2.53 -17.18 4.74
N ILE A 175 3.57 -16.62 4.10
CA ILE A 175 4.92 -17.17 4.09
C ILE A 175 5.42 -17.22 5.52
N ASP A 176 6.17 -18.27 5.88
CA ASP A 176 6.62 -18.50 7.27
C ASP A 176 7.41 -17.33 7.85
N SER A 177 8.15 -16.58 7.01
CA SER A 177 8.85 -15.33 7.40
C SER A 177 7.92 -14.19 7.79
N LEU A 178 6.65 -14.24 7.37
CA LEU A 178 5.62 -13.26 7.68
C LEU A 178 4.56 -13.80 8.64
N ALA A 179 4.67 -15.09 9.02
CA ALA A 179 3.75 -15.70 9.96
C ALA A 179 3.87 -15.00 11.31
N TRP A 180 2.83 -14.30 11.68
CA TRP A 180 2.76 -13.62 12.96
C TRP A 180 2.78 -14.64 14.07
N ARG A 181 3.70 -14.48 15.02
CA ARG A 181 3.65 -15.22 16.26
C ARG A 181 2.33 -14.87 16.95
N ARG A 182 1.53 -15.89 17.24
CA ARG A 182 0.33 -15.73 18.06
C ARG A 182 0.73 -15.21 19.45
N ARG A 183 0.12 -14.09 19.84
CA ARG A 183 0.35 -13.42 21.14
C ARG A 183 -0.88 -13.57 22.01
N SER A 184 -0.68 -13.51 23.31
CA SER A 184 -1.80 -13.39 24.25
C SER A 184 -2.40 -11.97 24.19
N PRO A 185 -3.67 -11.77 24.57
CA PRO A 185 -4.26 -10.44 24.61
C PRO A 185 -3.48 -9.43 25.48
N ASP A 186 -2.84 -9.88 26.55
CA ASP A 186 -2.05 -9.02 27.43
C ASP A 186 -0.71 -8.62 26.77
N GLU A 187 -0.05 -9.52 26.03
CA GLU A 187 1.11 -9.18 25.22
C GLU A 187 0.74 -8.16 24.13
N GLU A 188 -0.39 -8.37 23.44
CA GLU A 188 -0.90 -7.43 22.43
C GLU A 188 -1.21 -6.07 23.05
N LEU A 189 -1.84 -6.05 24.23
CA LEU A 189 -2.14 -4.80 24.94
C LEU A 189 -0.86 -4.05 25.31
N GLY A 190 0.12 -4.73 25.90
CA GLY A 190 1.40 -4.12 26.30
C GLY A 190 2.14 -3.50 25.10
N GLU A 191 2.17 -4.20 23.96
CA GLU A 191 2.75 -3.68 22.73
C GLU A 191 1.98 -2.47 22.21
N LEU A 192 0.64 -2.52 22.21
CA LEU A 192 -0.18 -1.41 21.75
C LEU A 192 -0.09 -0.18 22.66
N GLU A 193 -0.04 -0.36 23.97
CA GLU A 193 0.18 0.74 24.93
C GLU A 193 1.51 1.44 24.69
N ALA A 194 2.56 0.67 24.41
CA ALA A 194 3.84 1.22 24.08
C ALA A 194 3.82 1.97 22.72
N ARG A 195 3.20 1.41 21.67
CA ARG A 195 2.97 2.12 20.40
C ARG A 195 2.16 3.41 20.62
N LEU A 196 1.12 3.36 21.45
CA LEU A 196 0.33 4.53 21.81
C LEU A 196 1.13 5.60 22.55
N SER A 197 2.10 5.21 23.41
CA SER A 197 2.94 6.18 24.12
C SER A 197 3.79 6.99 23.14
N CYS A 198 4.22 6.38 22.05
CA CYS A 198 5.02 7.00 20.98
C CYS A 198 4.19 7.57 19.83
N TYR A 199 2.86 7.45 19.87
CA TYR A 199 1.99 7.97 18.83
C TYR A 199 2.08 9.48 18.71
N ASN A 200 2.40 9.95 17.51
CA ASN A 200 2.45 11.36 17.15
C ASN A 200 1.60 11.63 15.92
N ALA A 201 0.42 12.19 16.12
CA ALA A 201 -0.51 12.54 15.04
C ALA A 201 0.06 13.50 13.97
N ARG A 202 1.21 14.14 14.26
CA ARG A 202 1.88 15.07 13.36
C ARG A 202 3.09 14.45 12.65
N ALA A 203 3.45 13.21 12.96
CA ALA A 203 4.54 12.53 12.27
C ALA A 203 4.11 12.18 10.83
N GLY A 204 5.00 12.36 9.87
CA GLY A 204 4.69 12.10 8.47
C GLY A 204 4.65 10.62 8.12
N ARG A 205 5.54 9.79 8.69
CA ARG A 205 5.61 8.33 8.48
C ARG A 205 6.00 7.63 9.76
N GLY A 206 5.56 6.39 9.93
CA GLY A 206 6.10 5.48 10.93
C GLY A 206 7.48 4.97 10.51
N LEU A 207 8.30 4.60 11.50
CA LEU A 207 9.66 4.10 11.26
C LEU A 207 9.68 2.68 10.73
N PHE A 208 8.74 1.87 11.18
CA PHE A 208 8.58 0.52 10.69
C PHE A 208 7.45 0.50 9.67
N PRO A 209 7.67 -0.11 8.50
CA PRO A 209 6.57 -0.41 7.63
C PRO A 209 5.55 -1.22 8.43
N SER A 210 4.29 -0.78 8.41
CA SER A 210 3.20 -1.57 8.98
C SER A 210 3.04 -2.81 8.11
N TYR A 211 3.79 -3.84 8.47
CA TYR A 211 3.68 -5.12 7.82
C TYR A 211 2.92 -6.05 8.72
N GLY A 212 1.70 -6.29 8.37
CA GLY A 212 0.87 -7.24 9.05
C GLY A 212 -0.33 -7.59 8.21
N SER A 213 -0.55 -8.86 8.04
CA SER A 213 -1.84 -9.35 7.63
C SER A 213 -2.83 -8.97 8.72
N PRO A 214 -3.82 -8.13 8.45
CA PRO A 214 -4.77 -7.75 9.48
C PRO A 214 -5.55 -8.99 9.92
N TYR A 215 -5.46 -9.29 11.22
CA TYR A 215 -6.35 -10.23 11.87
C TYR A 215 -7.63 -9.52 12.33
N GLU A 216 -8.49 -10.22 13.04
CA GLU A 216 -9.74 -9.63 13.55
C GLU A 216 -9.45 -8.68 14.73
N PHE A 217 -9.46 -7.38 14.47
CA PHE A 217 -9.19 -6.36 15.47
C PHE A 217 -10.09 -6.49 16.70
N LEU A 218 -11.40 -6.65 16.47
CA LEU A 218 -12.39 -6.71 17.56
C LEU A 218 -12.38 -8.03 18.33
N SER A 219 -11.58 -9.02 17.90
CA SER A 219 -11.36 -10.24 18.71
C SER A 219 -10.47 -9.99 19.93
N ASN A 220 -9.67 -8.91 19.92
CA ASN A 220 -8.93 -8.49 21.10
C ASN A 220 -9.89 -7.91 22.15
N PRO A 221 -9.93 -8.46 23.37
CA PRO A 221 -10.83 -7.97 24.42
C PRO A 221 -10.56 -6.52 24.84
N HIS A 222 -9.37 -6.00 24.55
CA HIS A 222 -8.96 -4.63 24.83
C HIS A 222 -9.19 -3.65 23.67
N ALA A 223 -9.76 -4.10 22.55
CA ALA A 223 -9.92 -3.29 21.34
C ALA A 223 -10.57 -1.92 21.59
N LEU A 224 -11.70 -1.89 22.31
CA LEU A 224 -12.40 -0.63 22.60
C LEU A 224 -11.61 0.28 23.56
N ARG A 225 -10.84 -0.28 24.48
CA ARG A 225 -9.92 0.49 25.34
C ARG A 225 -8.86 1.16 24.50
N ILE A 226 -8.23 0.41 23.60
CA ILE A 226 -7.21 0.91 22.68
C ILE A 226 -7.75 2.06 21.82
N LEU A 227 -8.95 1.91 21.26
CA LEU A 227 -9.60 2.97 20.48
C LEU A 227 -9.84 4.24 21.30
N ARG A 228 -10.27 4.11 22.58
CA ARG A 228 -10.45 5.29 23.45
C ARG A 228 -9.14 6.01 23.73
N GLU A 229 -8.07 5.27 24.02
CA GLU A 229 -6.74 5.86 24.23
C GLU A 229 -6.24 6.56 22.95
N LEU A 230 -6.41 5.93 21.79
CA LEU A 230 -6.05 6.52 20.53
C LEU A 230 -6.88 7.78 20.22
N ARG A 231 -8.18 7.77 20.50
CA ARG A 231 -9.07 8.93 20.29
C ARG A 231 -8.67 10.14 21.13
N ARG A 232 -8.11 9.93 22.31
CA ARG A 232 -7.56 11.03 23.14
C ARG A 232 -6.35 11.71 22.49
N LYS A 233 -5.65 11.01 21.59
CA LYS A 233 -4.43 11.49 20.95
C LYS A 233 -4.67 12.09 19.57
N THR A 234 -5.74 11.70 18.88
CA THR A 234 -6.01 12.14 17.52
C THR A 234 -7.48 12.28 17.20
N PRO A 235 -7.89 13.34 16.48
CA PRO A 235 -9.25 13.47 15.94
C PRO A 235 -9.41 12.72 14.59
N ALA A 236 -8.37 12.08 14.08
CA ALA A 236 -8.42 11.39 12.78
C ALA A 236 -9.45 10.27 12.76
N ALA A 237 -10.02 9.97 11.60
CA ALA A 237 -10.94 8.87 11.43
C ALA A 237 -10.24 7.51 11.63
N PHE A 238 -10.92 6.61 12.35
CA PHE A 238 -10.46 5.23 12.48
C PHE A 238 -11.09 4.39 11.38
N ARG A 239 -10.26 3.69 10.62
CA ARG A 239 -10.69 2.67 9.67
C ARG A 239 -10.45 1.30 10.31
N ILE A 240 -11.51 0.51 10.47
CA ILE A 240 -11.46 -0.80 11.13
C ILE A 240 -12.04 -1.85 10.19
N CYS A 241 -11.20 -2.81 9.81
CA CYS A 241 -11.65 -4.02 9.14
C CYS A 241 -12.11 -5.03 10.19
N THR A 242 -13.28 -5.62 10.00
CA THR A 242 -13.84 -6.60 10.93
C THR A 242 -14.67 -7.66 10.21
N ASN A 243 -14.65 -8.86 10.72
CA ASN A 243 -15.54 -9.93 10.27
C ASN A 243 -16.97 -9.80 10.81
N GLY A 244 -17.22 -8.85 11.70
CA GLY A 244 -18.54 -8.53 12.24
C GLY A 244 -19.03 -9.39 13.39
N THR A 245 -18.33 -10.44 13.80
CA THR A 245 -18.77 -11.34 14.90
C THR A 245 -18.94 -10.63 16.23
N ARG A 246 -18.25 -9.50 16.44
CA ARG A 246 -18.28 -8.70 17.65
C ARG A 246 -19.12 -7.42 17.54
N LEU A 247 -19.79 -7.19 16.40
CA LEU A 247 -20.61 -6.00 16.17
C LEU A 247 -22.02 -6.14 16.77
N ASN A 248 -22.09 -6.37 18.06
CA ASN A 248 -23.34 -6.26 18.80
C ASN A 248 -23.69 -4.79 19.09
N GLU A 249 -24.90 -4.54 19.60
CA GLU A 249 -25.39 -3.19 19.86
C GLU A 249 -24.50 -2.38 20.81
N SER A 250 -23.99 -2.99 21.88
CA SER A 250 -23.10 -2.33 22.84
C SER A 250 -21.78 -1.93 22.19
N THR A 251 -21.20 -2.80 21.34
CA THR A 251 -19.95 -2.49 20.62
C THR A 251 -20.17 -1.35 19.64
N ILE A 252 -21.27 -1.37 18.88
CA ILE A 252 -21.58 -0.33 17.89
C ILE A 252 -21.84 1.02 18.56
N ALA A 253 -22.57 1.05 19.67
CA ALA A 253 -22.78 2.28 20.44
C ALA A 253 -21.44 2.90 20.91
N GLN A 254 -20.51 2.08 21.40
CA GLN A 254 -19.18 2.55 21.80
C GLN A 254 -18.32 3.00 20.63
N LEU A 255 -18.46 2.39 19.46
CA LEU A 255 -17.77 2.84 18.24
C LEU A 255 -18.33 4.18 17.75
N GLU A 256 -19.63 4.40 17.87
CA GLU A 256 -20.25 5.69 17.54
C GLU A 256 -19.73 6.81 18.44
N GLU A 257 -19.64 6.59 19.76
CA GLU A 257 -19.03 7.54 20.71
C GLU A 257 -17.57 7.89 20.34
N LEU A 258 -16.88 7.00 19.65
CA LEU A 258 -15.50 7.19 19.20
C LEU A 258 -15.40 7.79 17.77
N SER A 259 -16.50 8.27 17.22
CA SER A 259 -16.51 8.86 15.88
C SER A 259 -15.49 10.01 15.72
N PRO A 260 -14.93 10.20 14.49
CA PRO A 260 -15.26 9.50 13.25
C PRO A 260 -14.63 8.11 13.16
N VAL A 261 -15.47 7.10 12.92
CA VAL A 261 -15.08 5.70 12.69
C VAL A 261 -15.70 5.23 11.39
N TYR A 262 -14.95 4.47 10.61
CA TYR A 262 -15.41 3.80 9.40
C TYR A 262 -15.13 2.30 9.50
N LEU A 263 -16.15 1.48 9.25
CA LEU A 263 -16.00 0.03 9.31
C LEU A 263 -15.97 -0.59 7.91
N GLU A 264 -15.09 -1.55 7.73
CA GLU A 264 -15.10 -2.46 6.58
C GLU A 264 -15.54 -3.84 7.07
N VAL A 265 -16.82 -4.13 6.86
CA VAL A 265 -17.42 -5.38 7.36
C VAL A 265 -17.26 -6.48 6.35
N SER A 266 -16.41 -7.47 6.64
CA SER A 266 -16.28 -8.70 5.85
C SER A 266 -17.51 -9.59 6.06
N LEU A 267 -18.64 -9.16 5.46
CA LEU A 267 -19.92 -9.85 5.61
C LEU A 267 -19.93 -11.17 4.84
N ASN A 268 -19.39 -11.16 3.62
CA ASN A 268 -19.30 -12.25 2.66
C ASN A 268 -20.65 -12.85 2.20
N SER A 269 -21.66 -12.87 3.04
CA SER A 269 -23.02 -13.29 2.69
C SER A 269 -24.04 -12.76 3.70
N SER A 270 -25.23 -12.37 3.22
CA SER A 270 -26.39 -12.06 4.04
C SER A 270 -27.19 -13.32 4.42
N SER A 271 -26.86 -14.49 3.83
CA SER A 271 -27.43 -15.78 4.20
C SER A 271 -26.67 -16.38 5.40
N PRO A 272 -27.35 -16.66 6.52
CA PRO A 272 -26.70 -17.30 7.68
C PRO A 272 -26.02 -18.62 7.33
N ALA A 273 -26.68 -19.46 6.55
CA ALA A 273 -26.16 -20.78 6.16
C ALA A 273 -24.89 -20.65 5.29
N ARG A 274 -24.91 -19.73 4.32
CA ARG A 274 -23.77 -19.53 3.43
C ARG A 274 -22.60 -18.88 4.16
N ARG A 275 -22.87 -17.88 5.02
CA ARG A 275 -21.82 -17.27 5.84
C ARG A 275 -21.15 -18.30 6.77
N ALA A 276 -21.95 -19.15 7.42
CA ALA A 276 -21.41 -20.24 8.24
C ALA A 276 -20.52 -21.19 7.44
N MET A 277 -20.95 -21.56 6.23
CA MET A 277 -20.17 -22.42 5.33
C MET A 277 -18.86 -21.76 4.88
N LEU A 278 -18.90 -20.49 4.49
CA LEU A 278 -17.72 -19.78 3.95
C LEU A 278 -16.71 -19.37 5.01
N MET A 279 -17.19 -18.99 6.17
CA MET A 279 -16.35 -18.36 7.20
C MET A 279 -16.17 -19.20 8.47
N GLY A 280 -16.89 -20.32 8.60
CA GLY A 280 -16.93 -21.08 9.84
C GLY A 280 -17.58 -20.31 10.99
N ASP A 281 -18.50 -19.38 10.66
CA ASP A 281 -19.18 -18.54 11.65
C ASP A 281 -20.31 -19.30 12.31
N ASN A 282 -20.20 -19.53 13.63
CA ASN A 282 -21.18 -20.24 14.42
C ASN A 282 -22.37 -19.36 14.85
N GLN A 283 -22.24 -18.03 14.72
CA GLN A 283 -23.27 -17.06 15.11
C GLN A 283 -23.47 -15.99 14.01
N PRO A 284 -23.77 -16.39 12.77
CA PRO A 284 -23.79 -15.49 11.61
C PRO A 284 -24.81 -14.35 11.75
N GLY A 285 -25.85 -14.55 12.55
CA GLY A 285 -26.88 -13.54 12.82
C GLY A 285 -26.32 -12.25 13.45
N THR A 286 -25.24 -12.31 14.24
CA THR A 286 -24.62 -11.12 14.81
C THR A 286 -24.06 -10.22 13.73
N ALA A 287 -23.23 -10.76 12.85
CA ALA A 287 -22.61 -9.98 11.78
C ALA A 287 -23.65 -9.49 10.75
N ILE A 288 -24.61 -10.31 10.39
CA ILE A 288 -25.69 -9.94 9.46
C ILE A 288 -26.55 -8.84 10.08
N GLY A 289 -27.02 -9.02 11.31
CA GLY A 289 -27.85 -8.03 12.01
C GLY A 289 -27.12 -6.73 12.36
N SER A 290 -25.79 -6.74 12.39
CA SER A 290 -25.00 -5.55 12.66
C SER A 290 -25.22 -4.43 11.64
N LEU A 291 -25.54 -4.73 10.38
CA LEU A 291 -25.77 -3.70 9.36
C LEU A 291 -26.97 -2.80 9.72
N ALA A 292 -28.04 -3.39 10.19
CA ALA A 292 -29.21 -2.65 10.65
C ALA A 292 -28.89 -1.77 11.90
N LEU A 293 -28.02 -2.27 12.77
CA LEU A 293 -27.54 -1.50 13.92
C LEU A 293 -26.63 -0.35 13.48
N LEU A 294 -25.67 -0.60 12.58
CA LEU A 294 -24.79 0.44 12.02
C LEU A 294 -25.61 1.56 11.37
N ARG A 295 -26.63 1.21 10.58
CA ARG A 295 -27.59 2.18 10.03
C ARG A 295 -28.27 2.99 11.13
N ARG A 296 -28.79 2.31 12.16
CA ARG A 296 -29.51 2.96 13.28
C ARG A 296 -28.64 3.93 14.06
N TYR A 297 -27.38 3.56 14.32
CA TYR A 297 -26.41 4.39 15.03
C TYR A 297 -25.69 5.40 14.14
N GLY A 298 -25.90 5.36 12.82
CA GLY A 298 -25.26 6.27 11.89
C GLY A 298 -23.75 6.05 11.72
N VAL A 299 -23.24 4.87 12.08
CA VAL A 299 -21.82 4.53 11.88
C VAL A 299 -21.59 4.15 10.42
N PRO A 300 -20.75 4.90 9.67
CA PRO A 300 -20.51 4.63 8.26
C PRO A 300 -19.69 3.36 8.07
N TYR A 301 -20.03 2.59 7.03
CA TYR A 301 -19.37 1.33 6.74
C TYR A 301 -19.48 0.92 5.28
N SER A 302 -18.61 0.01 4.87
CA SER A 302 -18.70 -0.77 3.62
C SER A 302 -18.84 -2.25 3.93
N VAL A 303 -19.33 -2.99 2.93
CA VAL A 303 -19.45 -4.45 2.98
C VAL A 303 -18.42 -5.07 2.04
N THR A 304 -17.69 -6.08 2.50
CA THR A 304 -16.78 -6.86 1.67
C THR A 304 -17.33 -8.27 1.46
N VAL A 305 -17.29 -8.72 0.21
CA VAL A 305 -17.67 -10.07 -0.23
C VAL A 305 -16.51 -10.66 -1.02
N VAL A 306 -15.99 -11.81 -0.59
CA VAL A 306 -15.12 -12.66 -1.42
C VAL A 306 -16.02 -13.62 -2.18
N LEU A 307 -16.07 -13.49 -3.50
CA LEU A 307 -16.97 -14.30 -4.32
C LEU A 307 -16.41 -15.72 -4.50
N TRP A 308 -16.48 -16.53 -3.46
CA TRP A 308 -16.03 -17.91 -3.51
C TRP A 308 -17.10 -18.80 -4.16
N PRO A 309 -16.81 -19.52 -5.28
CA PRO A 309 -17.82 -20.17 -6.11
C PRO A 309 -18.24 -21.55 -5.57
N VAL A 310 -18.74 -21.61 -4.34
CA VAL A 310 -19.27 -22.81 -3.71
C VAL A 310 -20.69 -22.58 -3.19
N PRO A 311 -21.59 -23.56 -3.29
CA PRO A 311 -21.42 -24.85 -3.95
C PRO A 311 -21.33 -24.74 -5.49
N SER A 312 -21.83 -23.63 -6.08
CA SER A 312 -21.72 -23.29 -7.50
C SER A 312 -21.49 -21.80 -7.70
N LEU A 313 -21.04 -21.41 -8.89
CA LEU A 313 -20.87 -20.00 -9.25
C LEU A 313 -22.22 -19.27 -9.31
N GLU A 314 -23.25 -19.92 -9.83
CA GLU A 314 -24.60 -19.37 -9.94
C GLU A 314 -25.15 -19.01 -8.57
N GLU A 315 -25.10 -19.92 -7.61
CA GLU A 315 -25.55 -19.66 -6.25
C GLU A 315 -24.70 -18.57 -5.55
N ALA A 316 -23.39 -18.49 -5.87
CA ALA A 316 -22.53 -17.45 -5.36
C ALA A 316 -22.92 -16.06 -5.91
N LEU A 317 -23.29 -15.98 -7.18
CA LEU A 317 -23.74 -14.73 -7.82
C LEU A 317 -25.14 -14.31 -7.32
N ASP A 318 -26.05 -15.25 -7.14
CA ASP A 318 -27.38 -14.96 -6.57
C ASP A 318 -27.27 -14.47 -5.13
N ASP A 319 -26.44 -15.09 -4.32
CA ASP A 319 -26.15 -14.65 -2.94
C ASP A 319 -25.48 -13.28 -2.92
N LEU A 320 -24.58 -12.98 -3.87
CA LEU A 320 -24.00 -11.64 -4.01
C LEU A 320 -25.09 -10.59 -4.26
N ALA A 321 -26.06 -10.87 -5.14
CA ALA A 321 -27.16 -9.94 -5.40
C ALA A 321 -28.00 -9.69 -4.14
N MET A 322 -28.35 -10.75 -3.41
CA MET A 322 -29.09 -10.63 -2.15
C MET A 322 -28.28 -9.86 -1.09
N THR A 323 -26.98 -10.12 -1.00
CA THR A 323 -26.10 -9.44 -0.05
C THR A 323 -25.92 -7.98 -0.40
N ALA A 324 -25.78 -7.64 -1.69
CA ALA A 324 -25.70 -6.25 -2.15
C ALA A 324 -27.00 -5.47 -1.87
N ALA A 325 -28.16 -6.08 -2.15
CA ALA A 325 -29.45 -5.48 -1.82
C ALA A 325 -29.62 -5.26 -0.30
N TYR A 326 -29.23 -6.25 0.50
CA TYR A 326 -29.27 -6.13 1.96
C TYR A 326 -28.33 -5.02 2.49
N ALA A 327 -27.14 -4.87 1.90
CA ALA A 327 -26.22 -3.80 2.22
C ALA A 327 -26.78 -2.42 1.82
N GLU A 328 -27.42 -2.31 0.65
CA GLU A 328 -28.10 -1.10 0.19
C GLU A 328 -29.25 -0.69 1.10
N ASP A 329 -30.12 -1.62 1.46
CA ASP A 329 -31.23 -1.40 2.41
C ASP A 329 -30.75 -0.88 3.77
N ASN A 330 -29.54 -1.27 4.17
CA ASN A 330 -28.92 -0.84 5.41
C ASN A 330 -27.92 0.33 5.25
N LEU A 331 -27.95 1.03 4.11
CA LEU A 331 -27.18 2.24 3.81
C LEU A 331 -25.64 2.04 3.88
N ALA A 332 -25.14 0.89 3.45
CA ALA A 332 -23.72 0.71 3.24
C ALA A 332 -23.18 1.75 2.25
N ALA A 333 -22.00 2.27 2.51
CA ALA A 333 -21.37 3.26 1.63
C ALA A 333 -21.01 2.66 0.26
N LEU A 334 -20.54 1.41 0.26
CA LEU A 334 -20.27 0.62 -0.94
C LEU A 334 -20.22 -0.88 -0.60
N VAL A 335 -20.35 -1.69 -1.62
CA VAL A 335 -20.07 -3.13 -1.57
C VAL A 335 -18.79 -3.40 -2.35
N GLN A 336 -17.80 -4.00 -1.70
CA GLN A 336 -16.55 -4.43 -2.31
C GLN A 336 -16.62 -5.92 -2.61
N VAL A 337 -16.49 -6.29 -3.87
CA VAL A 337 -16.47 -7.68 -4.34
C VAL A 337 -15.05 -8.07 -4.65
N ASN A 338 -14.45 -8.90 -3.82
CA ASN A 338 -13.13 -9.44 -4.07
C ASN A 338 -13.23 -10.66 -4.99
N LEU A 339 -12.55 -10.60 -6.13
CA LEU A 339 -12.36 -11.76 -6.98
C LEU A 339 -11.59 -12.83 -6.19
N PRO A 340 -12.04 -14.08 -6.20
CA PRO A 340 -11.46 -15.11 -5.34
C PRO A 340 -10.03 -15.44 -5.77
N GLY A 341 -9.08 -15.18 -4.86
CA GLY A 341 -7.67 -15.53 -5.00
C GLY A 341 -7.31 -16.76 -4.17
N TYR A 342 -6.37 -17.55 -4.67
CA TYR A 342 -5.78 -18.66 -3.94
C TYR A 342 -4.32 -18.86 -4.35
N THR A 343 -3.53 -19.41 -3.41
CA THR A 343 -2.14 -19.80 -3.67
C THR A 343 -2.03 -21.31 -3.89
N ARG A 344 -0.91 -21.74 -4.45
CA ARG A 344 -0.62 -23.18 -4.60
C ARG A 344 -0.44 -23.86 -3.24
N ARG A 345 -0.08 -23.12 -2.20
CA ARG A 345 0.10 -23.66 -0.85
C ARG A 345 -1.23 -24.14 -0.26
N SER A 346 -2.29 -23.34 -0.32
CA SER A 346 -3.62 -23.75 0.16
C SER A 346 -4.36 -24.67 -0.79
N PHE A 347 -4.16 -24.46 -2.08
CA PHE A 347 -4.84 -25.24 -3.13
C PHE A 347 -3.82 -25.73 -4.15
N PRO A 348 -3.22 -26.93 -3.93
CA PRO A 348 -2.28 -27.54 -4.88
C PRO A 348 -2.87 -27.75 -6.27
N GLN A 349 -4.18 -27.95 -6.34
CA GLN A 349 -4.97 -27.96 -7.58
C GLN A 349 -5.94 -26.78 -7.59
N PRO A 350 -6.17 -26.14 -8.74
CA PRO A 350 -7.14 -25.05 -8.86
C PRO A 350 -8.51 -25.46 -8.33
N PRO A 351 -9.09 -24.73 -7.34
CA PRO A 351 -10.42 -25.05 -6.82
C PRO A 351 -11.55 -24.67 -7.79
N PHE A 352 -11.25 -23.85 -8.79
CA PHE A 352 -12.16 -23.40 -9.84
C PHE A 352 -11.38 -22.87 -11.06
N ASP A 353 -12.06 -22.75 -12.20
CA ASP A 353 -11.51 -22.05 -13.36
C ASP A 353 -11.56 -20.53 -13.14
N THR A 354 -10.38 -19.91 -12.96
CA THR A 354 -10.25 -18.48 -12.64
C THR A 354 -10.84 -17.59 -13.73
N GLY A 355 -10.58 -17.91 -15.00
CA GLY A 355 -11.06 -17.09 -16.12
C GLY A 355 -12.57 -17.00 -16.17
N THR A 356 -13.24 -18.15 -16.06
CA THR A 356 -14.70 -18.23 -16.02
C THR A 356 -15.28 -17.52 -14.80
N VAL A 357 -14.75 -17.80 -13.60
CA VAL A 357 -15.28 -17.23 -12.35
C VAL A 357 -15.10 -15.71 -12.34
N TRP A 358 -13.91 -15.21 -12.66
CA TRP A 358 -13.64 -13.79 -12.65
C TRP A 358 -14.39 -13.03 -13.73
N GLY A 359 -14.40 -13.54 -14.96
CA GLY A 359 -15.12 -12.92 -16.09
C GLY A 359 -16.62 -12.81 -15.80
N ARG A 360 -17.26 -13.91 -15.40
CA ARG A 360 -18.70 -13.91 -15.04
C ARG A 360 -19.01 -13.00 -13.84
N THR A 361 -18.09 -12.92 -12.85
CA THR A 361 -18.25 -12.00 -11.72
C THR A 361 -18.25 -10.56 -12.19
N VAL A 362 -17.32 -10.18 -13.08
CA VAL A 362 -17.26 -8.82 -13.64
C VAL A 362 -18.56 -8.47 -14.36
N ASP A 363 -19.02 -9.33 -15.25
CA ASP A 363 -20.27 -9.09 -16.01
C ASP A 363 -21.48 -8.97 -15.08
N TYR A 364 -21.56 -9.83 -14.07
CA TYR A 364 -22.66 -9.82 -13.11
C TYR A 364 -22.67 -8.54 -12.25
N VAL A 365 -21.51 -8.12 -11.74
CA VAL A 365 -21.37 -6.89 -10.92
C VAL A 365 -21.71 -5.65 -11.75
N ARG A 366 -21.32 -5.61 -13.02
CA ARG A 366 -21.72 -4.52 -13.92
C ARG A 366 -23.25 -4.41 -14.03
N GLY A 367 -23.93 -5.55 -14.18
CA GLY A 367 -25.39 -5.60 -14.17
C GLY A 367 -26.01 -5.21 -12.81
N LEU A 368 -25.35 -5.51 -11.69
CA LEU A 368 -25.80 -5.06 -10.36
C LEU A 368 -25.74 -3.53 -10.24
N ARG A 369 -24.67 -2.90 -10.71
CA ARG A 369 -24.53 -1.43 -10.69
C ARG A 369 -25.64 -0.72 -11.47
N GLU A 370 -26.19 -1.35 -12.49
CA GLU A 370 -27.30 -0.76 -13.27
C GLU A 370 -28.62 -0.77 -12.52
N ARG A 371 -28.79 -1.68 -11.58
CA ARG A 371 -30.05 -1.92 -10.86
C ARG A 371 -30.07 -1.33 -9.46
N GLY A 372 -28.91 -1.16 -8.82
CA GLY A 372 -28.78 -0.69 -7.44
C GLY A 372 -28.24 0.73 -7.33
N ALA A 373 -28.56 1.40 -6.22
CA ALA A 373 -28.04 2.72 -5.87
C ALA A 373 -26.72 2.64 -5.09
N CYS A 374 -26.47 1.55 -4.34
CA CYS A 374 -25.24 1.33 -3.62
C CYS A 374 -24.10 1.04 -4.60
N PRO A 375 -22.99 1.80 -4.57
CA PRO A 375 -21.84 1.49 -5.41
C PRO A 375 -21.27 0.10 -5.13
N VAL A 376 -20.99 -0.65 -6.20
CA VAL A 376 -20.34 -1.96 -6.12
C VAL A 376 -19.00 -1.89 -6.82
N VAL A 377 -17.89 -2.16 -6.12
CA VAL A 377 -16.54 -2.17 -6.67
C VAL A 377 -15.97 -3.57 -6.71
N ILE A 378 -15.20 -3.89 -7.74
CA ILE A 378 -14.47 -5.15 -7.85
C ILE A 378 -13.02 -4.93 -7.39
N ARG A 379 -12.44 -5.93 -6.77
CA ARG A 379 -11.02 -5.99 -6.41
C ARG A 379 -10.38 -7.28 -6.96
N PRO A 380 -9.26 -7.21 -7.66
CA PRO A 380 -8.56 -5.98 -8.10
C PRO A 380 -9.33 -5.26 -9.23
N SER A 381 -9.49 -3.97 -9.10
CA SER A 381 -10.30 -3.17 -10.03
C SER A 381 -9.65 -3.03 -11.41
N LEU A 382 -8.32 -3.10 -11.50
CA LEU A 382 -7.61 -3.08 -12.78
C LEU A 382 -7.95 -4.31 -13.64
N TYR A 383 -8.32 -5.44 -13.04
CA TYR A 383 -8.79 -6.58 -13.83
C TYR A 383 -10.07 -6.23 -14.56
N GLU A 384 -11.06 -5.65 -13.87
CA GLU A 384 -12.30 -5.20 -14.51
C GLU A 384 -12.01 -4.16 -15.60
N GLU A 385 -11.17 -3.16 -15.31
CA GLU A 385 -10.80 -2.14 -16.29
C GLU A 385 -10.18 -2.75 -17.55
N ASN A 386 -9.28 -3.71 -17.37
CA ASN A 386 -8.60 -4.36 -18.49
C ASN A 386 -9.53 -5.15 -19.41
N VAL A 387 -10.55 -5.80 -18.85
CA VAL A 387 -11.47 -6.62 -19.63
C VAL A 387 -12.68 -5.86 -20.16
N THR A 388 -13.01 -4.68 -19.61
CA THR A 388 -14.26 -3.97 -19.93
C THR A 388 -14.08 -2.58 -20.54
N ARG A 389 -12.88 -2.00 -20.49
CA ARG A 389 -12.63 -0.63 -20.94
C ARG A 389 -11.56 -0.59 -22.02
N ASP A 390 -11.86 0.07 -23.14
CA ASP A 390 -10.85 0.35 -24.17
C ASP A 390 -9.85 1.39 -23.67
N ARG A 391 -10.33 2.47 -23.08
CA ARG A 391 -9.49 3.51 -22.51
C ARG A 391 -9.33 3.32 -21.01
N LYS A 392 -8.07 3.24 -20.55
CA LYS A 392 -7.69 3.01 -19.16
C LYS A 392 -7.55 4.34 -18.40
N ASN A 393 -7.57 4.24 -17.09
CA ASN A 393 -7.26 5.35 -16.17
C ASN A 393 -8.18 6.57 -16.31
N VAL A 394 -9.38 6.40 -16.87
CA VAL A 394 -10.37 7.46 -17.04
C VAL A 394 -10.98 7.82 -15.68
N PRO A 395 -11.13 9.12 -15.34
CA PRO A 395 -11.75 9.56 -14.09
C PRO A 395 -13.28 9.45 -14.13
N GLU A 396 -13.79 8.29 -14.49
CA GLU A 396 -15.23 7.98 -14.55
C GLU A 396 -15.75 7.54 -13.19
N VAL A 397 -16.85 8.14 -12.76
CA VAL A 397 -17.56 7.81 -11.53
C VAL A 397 -18.41 6.57 -11.77
N ILE A 398 -18.19 5.51 -10.99
CA ILE A 398 -18.98 4.26 -11.06
C ILE A 398 -20.16 4.23 -10.09
N GLY A 399 -20.27 5.22 -9.22
CA GLY A 399 -21.36 5.41 -8.29
C GLY A 399 -21.07 6.51 -7.29
N THR A 400 -22.09 6.88 -6.53
CA THR A 400 -21.98 7.84 -5.43
C THR A 400 -22.59 7.28 -4.16
N VAL A 401 -21.92 7.53 -3.04
CA VAL A 401 -22.45 7.12 -1.73
C VAL A 401 -23.70 7.93 -1.40
N VAL A 402 -24.74 7.25 -0.98
CA VAL A 402 -26.02 7.88 -0.60
C VAL A 402 -25.79 8.96 0.46
N ASN A 403 -26.45 10.12 0.29
CA ASN A 403 -26.34 11.29 1.18
C ASN A 403 -24.93 11.90 1.28
N SER A 404 -24.01 11.54 0.40
CA SER A 404 -22.67 12.15 0.35
C SER A 404 -22.69 13.54 -0.32
N PRO A 405 -21.62 14.34 -0.14
CA PRO A 405 -21.46 15.58 -0.89
C PRO A 405 -21.55 15.38 -2.40
N ALA A 406 -20.94 14.32 -2.92
CA ALA A 406 -20.99 13.96 -4.34
C ALA A 406 -22.43 13.69 -4.82
N ALA A 407 -23.20 12.89 -4.08
CA ALA A 407 -24.59 12.63 -4.42
C ALA A 407 -25.45 13.90 -4.34
N ARG A 408 -25.27 14.73 -3.30
CA ARG A 408 -26.05 15.97 -3.13
C ARG A 408 -25.75 17.04 -4.16
N CYS A 409 -24.53 17.09 -4.70
CA CYS A 409 -24.22 18.02 -5.79
C CYS A 409 -24.71 17.54 -7.16
N GLY A 410 -25.31 16.35 -7.25
CA GLY A 410 -25.83 15.79 -8.48
C GLY A 410 -24.79 15.06 -9.33
N LEU A 411 -23.68 14.61 -8.74
CA LEU A 411 -22.74 13.72 -9.41
C LEU A 411 -23.37 12.34 -9.56
N GLU A 412 -23.30 11.77 -10.76
CA GLU A 412 -23.96 10.52 -11.11
C GLU A 412 -22.98 9.50 -11.69
N ARG A 413 -23.39 8.24 -11.68
CA ARG A 413 -22.67 7.18 -12.37
C ARG A 413 -22.54 7.48 -13.87
N GLY A 414 -21.33 7.25 -14.41
CA GLY A 414 -21.01 7.53 -15.82
C GLY A 414 -20.50 8.95 -16.05
N ASP A 415 -20.52 9.84 -15.05
CA ASP A 415 -19.85 11.13 -15.16
C ASP A 415 -18.34 10.95 -15.24
N VAL A 416 -17.74 11.66 -16.17
CA VAL A 416 -16.27 11.77 -16.25
C VAL A 416 -15.85 13.12 -15.70
N ILE A 417 -15.04 13.15 -14.66
CA ILE A 417 -14.56 14.40 -14.05
C ILE A 417 -13.54 15.05 -14.97
N ILE A 418 -13.82 16.27 -15.43
CA ILE A 418 -12.97 17.04 -16.34
C ILE A 418 -12.16 18.09 -15.60
N ALA A 419 -12.73 18.71 -14.57
CA ALA A 419 -12.01 19.67 -13.74
C ALA A 419 -12.56 19.70 -12.30
N VAL A 420 -11.71 20.08 -11.37
CA VAL A 420 -12.03 20.30 -9.96
C VAL A 420 -11.57 21.70 -9.59
N ASN A 421 -12.48 22.61 -9.24
CA ASN A 421 -12.19 24.05 -9.04
C ASN A 421 -11.38 24.67 -10.18
N GLY A 422 -11.72 24.36 -11.42
CA GLY A 422 -11.02 24.85 -12.61
C GLY A 422 -9.67 24.16 -12.90
N ILE A 423 -9.19 23.28 -12.01
CA ILE A 423 -7.98 22.47 -12.26
C ILE A 423 -8.37 21.29 -13.13
N LEU A 424 -7.80 21.22 -14.34
CA LEU A 424 -8.04 20.11 -15.26
C LEU A 424 -7.57 18.78 -14.69
N VAL A 425 -8.38 17.75 -14.90
CA VAL A 425 -8.13 16.38 -14.47
C VAL A 425 -7.69 15.55 -15.67
N ALA A 426 -6.45 15.07 -15.64
CA ALA A 426 -5.89 14.25 -16.71
C ALA A 426 -6.24 12.77 -16.55
N ASN A 427 -6.33 12.27 -15.30
CA ASN A 427 -6.49 10.86 -15.02
C ASN A 427 -7.23 10.62 -13.68
N ARG A 428 -7.58 9.37 -13.44
CA ARG A 428 -8.34 8.95 -12.25
C ARG A 428 -7.60 9.22 -10.94
N ALA A 429 -6.30 8.95 -10.88
CA ALA A 429 -5.50 9.20 -9.69
C ALA A 429 -5.54 10.70 -9.30
N GLN A 430 -5.40 11.59 -10.28
CA GLN A 430 -5.49 13.03 -10.06
C GLN A 430 -6.90 13.48 -9.62
N ALA A 431 -7.97 12.89 -10.20
CA ALA A 431 -9.35 13.19 -9.77
C ALA A 431 -9.53 12.88 -8.29
N ARG A 432 -9.08 11.70 -7.85
CA ARG A 432 -9.17 11.25 -6.46
C ARG A 432 -8.40 12.16 -5.52
N ASP A 433 -7.17 12.53 -5.88
CA ASP A 433 -6.34 13.44 -5.08
C ASP A 433 -6.98 14.81 -4.93
N LEU A 434 -7.47 15.40 -6.02
CA LEU A 434 -8.13 16.71 -5.99
C LEU A 434 -9.42 16.66 -5.16
N LEU A 435 -10.25 15.63 -5.28
CA LEU A 435 -11.45 15.48 -4.45
C LEU A 435 -11.08 15.31 -2.96
N SER A 436 -10.01 14.59 -2.65
CA SER A 436 -9.52 14.44 -1.27
C SER A 436 -9.02 15.78 -0.70
N ILE A 437 -8.25 16.54 -1.49
CA ILE A 437 -7.82 17.90 -1.11
C ILE A 437 -9.02 18.82 -0.89
N LEU A 438 -10.07 18.68 -1.71
CA LEU A 438 -11.30 19.43 -1.50
C LEU A 438 -11.98 19.12 -0.17
N GLN A 439 -11.92 17.88 0.27
CA GLN A 439 -12.47 17.46 1.55
C GLN A 439 -11.77 18.15 2.73
N ASP A 440 -10.45 18.29 2.64
CA ASP A 440 -9.61 18.79 3.74
C ASP A 440 -9.53 20.32 3.81
N ASN A 441 -9.64 21.02 2.66
CA ASN A 441 -9.40 22.48 2.55
C ASN A 441 -10.68 23.32 2.45
N GLY A 442 -11.27 23.59 3.54
CA GLY A 442 -12.65 23.97 3.84
C GLY A 442 -13.17 25.39 3.81
N THR A 443 -12.97 26.41 2.98
CA THR A 443 -13.69 27.70 3.15
C THR A 443 -14.37 28.34 1.92
N GLY A 444 -14.35 27.79 0.72
CA GLY A 444 -15.03 28.35 -0.46
C GLY A 444 -16.04 27.39 -1.10
N GLY A 445 -16.96 27.86 -1.91
CA GLY A 445 -17.74 27.04 -2.84
C GLY A 445 -16.79 26.25 -3.74
N LYS A 446 -17.19 25.06 -4.16
CA LYS A 446 -16.33 24.15 -4.91
C LYS A 446 -17.08 23.62 -6.10
N THR A 447 -16.45 23.69 -7.26
CA THR A 447 -17.06 23.28 -8.51
C THR A 447 -16.41 22.03 -9.06
N LEU A 448 -17.24 21.15 -9.61
CA LEU A 448 -16.83 20.02 -10.41
C LEU A 448 -17.33 20.25 -11.84
N THR A 449 -16.43 20.24 -12.82
CA THR A 449 -16.83 20.15 -14.21
C THR A 449 -16.81 18.68 -14.61
N VAL A 450 -17.95 18.17 -15.05
CA VAL A 450 -18.11 16.78 -15.47
C VAL A 450 -18.62 16.69 -16.90
N LYS A 451 -18.29 15.59 -17.57
CA LYS A 451 -18.86 15.25 -18.87
C LYS A 451 -19.88 14.13 -18.69
N ARG A 452 -21.15 14.41 -18.98
CA ARG A 452 -22.29 13.49 -18.92
C ARG A 452 -22.97 13.41 -20.28
N GLY A 453 -23.04 12.23 -20.89
CA GLY A 453 -23.68 12.05 -22.20
C GLY A 453 -23.13 12.99 -23.29
N GLY A 454 -21.85 13.29 -23.26
CA GLY A 454 -21.18 14.19 -24.21
C GLY A 454 -21.28 15.69 -23.87
N ARG A 455 -22.09 16.09 -22.87
CA ARG A 455 -22.26 17.49 -22.44
C ARG A 455 -21.39 17.80 -21.22
N LEU A 456 -20.87 19.03 -21.16
CA LEU A 456 -20.21 19.55 -19.97
C LEU A 456 -21.25 20.13 -19.01
N LEU A 457 -21.14 19.75 -17.74
CA LEU A 457 -21.98 20.24 -16.65
C LEU A 457 -21.08 20.76 -15.54
N GLU A 458 -21.51 21.85 -14.91
CA GLU A 458 -20.90 22.40 -13.71
C GLU A 458 -21.77 22.02 -12.51
N LEU A 459 -21.16 21.33 -11.52
CA LEU A 459 -21.81 20.89 -10.30
C LEU A 459 -21.18 21.64 -9.12
N GLU A 460 -21.99 22.14 -8.20
CA GLU A 460 -21.50 22.87 -7.03
C GLU A 460 -21.59 22.05 -5.76
N ILE A 461 -20.46 21.87 -5.07
CA ILE A 461 -20.39 21.27 -3.73
C ILE A 461 -20.55 22.39 -2.70
N ARG A 462 -21.66 22.40 -1.97
CA ARG A 462 -22.02 23.44 -1.00
C ARG A 462 -21.13 23.38 0.25
N PRO A 463 -20.85 24.54 0.89
CA PRO A 463 -19.98 24.61 2.06
C PRO A 463 -20.42 23.74 3.26
N GLY A 464 -21.72 23.56 3.48
CA GLY A 464 -22.27 22.74 4.58
C GLY A 464 -22.11 21.23 4.39
N ASP A 465 -21.80 20.80 3.17
CA ASP A 465 -21.74 19.37 2.80
C ASP A 465 -20.42 18.69 3.16
N ARG A 466 -19.51 19.38 3.83
CA ARG A 466 -18.12 18.96 4.03
C ARG A 466 -17.87 17.97 5.15
N ARG A 467 -18.81 17.77 6.02
CA ARG A 467 -18.70 16.77 7.09
C ARG A 467 -18.98 15.37 6.55
N TYR A 468 -18.08 14.91 5.70
CA TYR A 468 -18.10 13.56 5.19
C TYR A 468 -17.02 12.77 5.91
N PRO A 469 -17.37 11.73 6.69
CA PRO A 469 -16.45 11.07 7.61
C PRO A 469 -15.45 10.15 6.91
N PHE A 470 -15.48 10.09 5.58
CA PHE A 470 -14.67 9.14 4.84
C PHE A 470 -13.31 9.71 4.51
N THR A 471 -12.30 8.93 4.79
CA THR A 471 -10.91 9.21 4.43
C THR A 471 -10.59 8.67 3.04
N PRO A 472 -9.54 9.16 2.37
CA PRO A 472 -9.09 8.60 1.09
C PRO A 472 -8.89 7.07 1.11
N GLY A 473 -8.51 6.52 2.27
CA GLY A 473 -8.33 5.09 2.45
C GLY A 473 -9.59 4.23 2.34
N THR A 474 -10.79 4.83 2.30
CA THR A 474 -12.06 4.08 2.20
C THR A 474 -12.52 3.85 0.76
N GLY A 475 -11.75 4.30 -0.23
CA GLY A 475 -12.13 4.18 -1.65
C GLY A 475 -13.22 5.14 -2.10
N THR A 476 -13.61 6.10 -1.25
CA THR A 476 -14.57 7.15 -1.58
C THR A 476 -13.94 8.54 -1.43
N HIS A 477 -14.31 9.46 -2.29
CA HIS A 477 -13.75 10.82 -2.35
C HIS A 477 -14.91 11.81 -2.39
N LEU A 478 -15.24 12.41 -1.25
CA LEU A 478 -16.50 13.17 -1.05
C LEU A 478 -17.75 12.32 -1.33
N GLY A 479 -17.61 11.01 -1.37
CA GLY A 479 -18.66 10.06 -1.75
C GLY A 479 -18.67 9.66 -3.22
N ALA A 480 -17.79 10.20 -4.05
CA ALA A 480 -17.57 9.70 -5.39
C ALA A 480 -16.77 8.39 -5.32
N VAL A 481 -17.21 7.38 -6.07
CA VAL A 481 -16.58 6.06 -6.16
C VAL A 481 -16.09 5.87 -7.59
N PHE A 482 -14.82 5.48 -7.73
CA PHE A 482 -14.15 5.24 -9.00
C PHE A 482 -13.81 3.76 -9.18
N LEU A 483 -13.49 3.40 -10.41
CA LEU A 483 -12.95 2.09 -10.74
C LEU A 483 -11.47 2.01 -10.32
N GLY A 484 -11.23 1.80 -9.04
CA GLY A 484 -9.91 1.68 -8.44
C GLY A 484 -9.11 2.98 -8.27
N THR A 485 -7.84 2.82 -7.89
CA THR A 485 -6.94 3.94 -7.57
C THR A 485 -6.49 4.72 -8.79
N GLY A 486 -6.30 4.05 -9.91
CA GLY A 486 -5.72 4.62 -11.11
C GLY A 486 -4.18 4.67 -11.06
N PHE A 487 -3.58 4.67 -12.23
CA PHE A 487 -2.13 4.76 -12.41
C PHE A 487 -1.66 6.22 -12.29
N ARG A 488 -0.61 6.45 -11.50
CA ARG A 488 -0.04 7.79 -11.32
C ARG A 488 0.99 8.08 -12.41
N GLU A 489 0.73 9.12 -13.16
CA GLU A 489 1.63 9.56 -14.26
C GLU A 489 3.04 9.93 -13.77
N GLY A 490 3.18 10.38 -12.52
CA GLY A 490 4.48 10.64 -11.90
C GLY A 490 5.43 9.43 -11.90
N ASN A 491 4.89 8.20 -11.93
CA ASN A 491 5.72 7.00 -12.05
C ASN A 491 6.44 6.93 -13.40
N LEU A 492 5.81 7.40 -14.48
CA LEU A 492 6.45 7.50 -15.81
C LEU A 492 7.51 8.59 -15.84
N GLY A 493 7.29 9.70 -15.13
CA GLY A 493 8.30 10.74 -14.94
C GLY A 493 9.55 10.19 -14.27
N ARG A 494 9.40 9.45 -13.16
CA ARG A 494 10.52 8.78 -12.47
C ARG A 494 11.25 7.79 -13.37
N MET A 495 10.50 6.97 -14.11
CA MET A 495 11.09 6.06 -15.11
C MET A 495 11.93 6.83 -16.13
N ARG A 496 11.39 7.92 -16.69
CA ARG A 496 12.10 8.77 -17.65
C ARG A 496 13.38 9.34 -17.06
N ASP A 497 13.35 9.82 -15.82
CA ASP A 497 14.53 10.38 -15.14
C ASP A 497 15.64 9.33 -15.01
N ILE A 498 15.27 8.10 -14.64
CA ILE A 498 16.20 6.97 -14.59
C ILE A 498 16.79 6.69 -15.98
N LEU A 499 15.95 6.62 -17.02
CA LEU A 499 16.40 6.37 -18.39
C LEU A 499 17.34 7.47 -18.90
N LEU A 500 17.06 8.73 -18.58
CA LEU A 500 17.93 9.87 -18.91
C LEU A 500 19.28 9.81 -18.20
N ALA A 501 19.28 9.40 -16.93
CA ALA A 501 20.50 9.27 -16.14
C ALA A 501 21.38 8.09 -16.61
N ARG A 502 20.76 6.95 -16.89
CA ARG A 502 21.46 5.70 -17.26
C ARG A 502 21.78 5.55 -18.73
N ARG A 503 21.01 6.20 -19.60
CA ARG A 503 21.16 6.19 -21.07
C ARG A 503 21.30 4.77 -21.67
N PRO A 504 20.43 3.81 -21.30
CA PRO A 504 20.49 2.47 -21.86
C PRO A 504 20.10 2.50 -23.35
N ARG A 505 20.65 1.60 -24.15
CA ARG A 505 20.15 1.37 -25.51
C ARG A 505 18.88 0.52 -25.49
N GLU A 506 18.89 -0.53 -24.68
CA GLU A 506 17.72 -1.38 -24.46
C GLU A 506 17.46 -1.54 -22.96
N ALA A 507 16.25 -1.20 -22.52
CA ALA A 507 15.79 -1.33 -21.14
C ALA A 507 14.61 -2.29 -21.05
N LEU A 508 14.58 -3.11 -20.01
CA LEU A 508 13.47 -4.01 -19.68
C LEU A 508 12.73 -3.47 -18.45
N LEU A 509 11.50 -2.99 -18.65
CA LEU A 509 10.59 -2.59 -17.60
C LEU A 509 9.74 -3.77 -17.20
N LEU A 510 9.78 -4.16 -15.92
CA LEU A 510 8.92 -5.19 -15.37
C LEU A 510 7.67 -4.59 -14.76
N SER A 511 6.53 -5.19 -15.03
CA SER A 511 5.21 -4.75 -14.60
C SER A 511 4.40 -5.96 -14.16
N SER A 512 3.15 -5.76 -13.80
CA SER A 512 2.19 -6.84 -13.53
C SER A 512 1.19 -7.00 -14.67
N THR A 513 0.52 -8.14 -14.71
CA THR A 513 -0.59 -8.38 -15.64
C THR A 513 -1.67 -7.30 -15.54
N LEU A 514 -1.90 -6.78 -14.33
CA LEU A 514 -2.92 -5.76 -14.08
C LEU A 514 -2.50 -4.37 -14.60
N VAL A 515 -1.25 -3.99 -14.38
CA VAL A 515 -0.77 -2.63 -14.67
C VAL A 515 -0.34 -2.46 -16.12
N LYS A 516 0.19 -3.51 -16.76
CA LYS A 516 0.75 -3.46 -18.11
C LYS A 516 -0.15 -2.78 -19.14
N PRO A 517 -1.46 -3.11 -19.26
CA PRO A 517 -2.31 -2.50 -20.27
C PRO A 517 -2.45 -0.97 -20.14
N THR A 518 -2.56 -0.48 -18.90
CA THR A 518 -2.59 0.96 -18.63
C THR A 518 -1.26 1.63 -18.94
N LEU A 519 -0.16 0.98 -18.57
CA LEU A 519 1.20 1.46 -18.82
C LEU A 519 1.48 1.58 -20.33
N GLU A 520 1.14 0.56 -21.11
CA GLU A 520 1.32 0.55 -22.57
C GLU A 520 0.53 1.70 -23.21
N GLN A 521 -0.76 1.84 -22.86
CA GLN A 521 -1.58 2.93 -23.38
C GLN A 521 -0.99 4.31 -23.05
N MET A 522 -0.54 4.53 -21.80
CA MET A 522 0.02 5.84 -21.41
C MET A 522 1.33 6.15 -22.12
N LEU A 523 2.15 5.15 -22.41
CA LEU A 523 3.39 5.31 -23.17
C LEU A 523 3.12 5.56 -24.65
N GLU A 524 2.08 4.96 -25.23
CA GLU A 524 1.63 5.23 -26.59
C GLU A 524 1.06 6.65 -26.72
N GLU A 525 0.24 7.10 -25.76
CA GLU A 525 -0.33 8.45 -25.74
C GLU A 525 0.74 9.54 -25.53
N ASN A 526 1.83 9.23 -24.82
CA ASN A 526 2.92 10.17 -24.55
C ASN A 526 4.31 9.52 -24.70
N PRO A 527 4.81 9.38 -25.94
CA PRO A 527 6.11 8.78 -26.21
C PRO A 527 7.31 9.51 -25.58
N LEU A 528 7.14 10.75 -25.11
CA LEU A 528 8.21 11.55 -24.49
C LEU A 528 8.70 10.97 -23.16
N TYR A 529 7.99 10.03 -22.57
CA TYR A 529 8.47 9.29 -21.40
C TYR A 529 9.64 8.35 -21.72
N ILE A 530 9.82 8.01 -22.99
CA ILE A 530 10.96 7.19 -23.42
C ILE A 530 11.95 8.12 -24.13
N PRO A 531 13.16 8.35 -23.57
CA PRO A 531 14.17 9.19 -24.20
C PRO A 531 14.60 8.64 -25.57
N GLY A 532 14.86 9.55 -26.53
CA GLY A 532 15.34 9.17 -27.84
C GLY A 532 16.62 8.33 -27.76
N GLY A 533 16.68 7.24 -28.51
CA GLY A 533 17.81 6.29 -28.53
C GLY A 533 17.67 5.13 -27.52
N THR A 534 16.65 5.13 -26.66
CA THR A 534 16.34 4.01 -25.79
C THR A 534 15.19 3.19 -26.37
N LYS A 535 15.38 1.88 -26.48
CA LYS A 535 14.30 0.92 -26.75
C LYS A 535 13.82 0.31 -25.44
N LEU A 536 12.53 0.52 -25.13
CA LEU A 536 11.91 -0.01 -23.93
C LEU A 536 11.12 -1.29 -24.24
N HIS A 537 11.40 -2.34 -23.48
CA HIS A 537 10.65 -3.58 -23.48
C HIS A 537 9.82 -3.65 -22.20
N ILE A 538 8.62 -4.20 -22.26
CA ILE A 538 7.76 -4.40 -21.09
C ILE A 538 7.55 -5.88 -20.86
N GLY A 539 7.98 -6.37 -19.71
CA GLY A 539 7.83 -7.75 -19.26
C GLY A 539 6.87 -7.89 -18.09
N VAL A 540 6.25 -9.07 -17.98
CA VAL A 540 5.36 -9.42 -16.87
C VAL A 540 5.85 -10.69 -16.22
N PRO A 541 6.50 -10.61 -15.05
CA PRO A 541 6.83 -11.79 -14.27
C PRO A 541 5.56 -12.51 -13.79
N GLU A 542 5.62 -13.83 -13.82
CA GLU A 542 4.59 -14.69 -13.23
C GLU A 542 4.88 -14.88 -11.74
N ASN A 543 3.86 -14.85 -10.90
CA ASN A 543 4.00 -15.16 -9.48
C ASN A 543 4.06 -16.69 -9.27
N ASN A 544 5.22 -17.27 -9.49
CA ASN A 544 5.45 -18.70 -9.32
C ASN A 544 5.71 -19.09 -7.86
N SER A 545 6.17 -18.15 -7.06
CA SER A 545 6.51 -18.36 -5.65
C SER A 545 5.28 -18.62 -4.79
N LEU A 546 4.24 -17.83 -4.93
CA LEU A 546 2.94 -18.08 -4.32
C LEU A 546 2.09 -19.03 -5.16
N GLY A 547 2.17 -18.90 -6.48
CA GLY A 547 1.40 -19.70 -7.44
C GLY A 547 -0.11 -19.44 -7.38
N GLY A 548 -0.88 -20.44 -7.79
CA GLY A 548 -2.34 -20.30 -7.85
C GLY A 548 -2.79 -19.30 -8.92
N ASN A 549 -3.69 -18.39 -8.55
CA ASN A 549 -4.17 -17.32 -9.43
C ASN A 549 -3.76 -15.91 -8.95
N ILE A 550 -2.65 -15.80 -8.23
CA ILE A 550 -2.16 -14.52 -7.71
C ILE A 550 -1.48 -13.74 -8.83
N ILE A 551 -2.10 -12.62 -9.23
CA ILE A 551 -1.62 -11.72 -10.31
C ILE A 551 -1.22 -10.32 -9.83
N LEU A 552 -1.27 -10.06 -8.53
CA LEU A 552 -0.87 -8.78 -7.93
C LEU A 552 0.65 -8.61 -8.03
N GLY A 553 1.08 -7.52 -8.65
CA GLY A 553 2.51 -7.20 -8.81
C GLY A 553 3.22 -7.01 -7.48
N ASP A 554 2.53 -6.45 -6.49
CA ASP A 554 3.06 -6.17 -5.15
C ASP A 554 3.38 -7.45 -4.34
N LEU A 555 2.92 -8.61 -4.80
CA LEU A 555 3.18 -9.92 -4.20
C LEU A 555 4.23 -10.74 -4.94
N LEU A 556 4.90 -10.16 -5.94
CA LEU A 556 6.04 -10.80 -6.60
C LEU A 556 7.25 -10.87 -5.67
N LEU A 557 7.95 -11.99 -5.71
CA LEU A 557 9.18 -12.18 -4.95
C LEU A 557 10.40 -11.98 -5.84
N VAL A 558 11.55 -11.75 -5.22
CA VAL A 558 12.86 -11.65 -5.91
C VAL A 558 13.09 -12.84 -6.87
N GLN A 559 12.68 -14.04 -6.47
CA GLN A 559 12.83 -15.22 -7.31
C GLN A 559 11.98 -15.15 -8.59
N ASP A 560 10.75 -14.63 -8.51
CA ASP A 560 9.87 -14.50 -9.67
C ASP A 560 10.47 -13.55 -10.72
N PHE A 561 11.08 -12.44 -10.27
CA PHE A 561 11.80 -11.52 -11.13
C PHE A 561 13.01 -12.19 -11.80
N ILE A 562 13.84 -12.90 -11.02
CA ILE A 562 15.03 -13.59 -11.53
C ILE A 562 14.66 -14.62 -12.59
N ASP A 563 13.66 -15.45 -12.33
CA ASP A 563 13.24 -16.53 -13.23
C ASP A 563 12.68 -15.95 -14.53
N PHE A 564 11.88 -14.89 -14.44
CA PHE A 564 11.38 -14.20 -15.62
C PHE A 564 12.51 -13.61 -16.45
N ILE A 565 13.42 -12.85 -15.84
CA ILE A 565 14.52 -12.18 -16.53
C ILE A 565 15.40 -13.20 -17.24
N LYS A 566 15.79 -14.29 -16.56
CA LYS A 566 16.61 -15.35 -17.16
C LYS A 566 15.94 -15.97 -18.39
N ARG A 567 14.64 -16.26 -18.31
CA ARG A 567 13.86 -16.77 -19.45
C ARG A 567 13.79 -15.75 -20.59
N TYR A 568 13.52 -14.50 -20.26
CA TYR A 568 13.42 -13.41 -21.23
C TYR A 568 14.72 -13.22 -22.00
N LEU A 569 15.86 -13.13 -21.30
CA LEU A 569 17.19 -12.99 -21.89
C LEU A 569 17.55 -14.17 -22.81
N GLY A 570 17.10 -15.36 -22.50
CA GLY A 570 17.26 -16.55 -23.34
C GLY A 570 16.41 -16.54 -24.62
N SER A 571 15.35 -15.72 -24.67
CA SER A 571 14.39 -15.66 -25.78
C SER A 571 14.62 -14.49 -26.75
N VAL A 572 15.37 -13.46 -26.35
CA VAL A 572 15.62 -12.26 -27.16
C VAL A 572 17.03 -12.23 -27.72
N ASN A 573 17.17 -11.79 -28.98
CA ASN A 573 18.48 -11.62 -29.62
C ASN A 573 19.16 -10.26 -29.31
N GLY A 574 18.59 -9.48 -28.37
CA GLY A 574 19.09 -8.17 -27.96
C GLY A 574 19.80 -8.23 -26.61
N LYS A 575 20.67 -7.25 -26.35
CA LYS A 575 21.34 -7.09 -25.08
C LYS A 575 20.59 -6.05 -24.24
N ILE A 576 19.95 -6.49 -23.15
CA ILE A 576 19.35 -5.58 -22.16
C ILE A 576 20.48 -4.94 -21.34
N ASP A 577 20.50 -3.61 -21.31
CA ASP A 577 21.52 -2.81 -20.59
C ASP A 577 21.02 -2.40 -19.19
N LEU A 578 19.71 -2.32 -19.00
CA LEU A 578 19.08 -1.88 -17.77
C LEU A 578 17.76 -2.61 -17.51
N ILE A 579 17.51 -2.98 -16.28
CA ILE A 579 16.23 -3.52 -15.82
C ILE A 579 15.58 -2.51 -14.88
N LEU A 580 14.30 -2.22 -15.11
CA LEU A 580 13.46 -1.35 -14.28
C LEU A 580 12.40 -2.20 -13.59
N ILE A 581 12.29 -2.09 -12.28
CA ILE A 581 11.28 -2.82 -11.49
C ILE A 581 10.51 -1.87 -10.59
N PRO A 582 9.21 -2.12 -10.32
CA PRO A 582 8.46 -1.32 -9.35
C PRO A 582 9.00 -1.53 -7.93
N SER A 583 8.98 -0.49 -7.10
CA SER A 583 9.41 -0.61 -5.70
C SER A 583 8.36 -1.26 -4.80
N SER A 584 7.10 -1.30 -5.21
CA SER A 584 5.98 -1.74 -4.38
C SER A 584 6.14 -3.15 -3.77
N PRO A 585 6.68 -4.18 -4.44
CA PRO A 585 6.91 -5.49 -3.84
C PRO A 585 7.90 -5.46 -2.65
N PHE A 586 8.75 -4.45 -2.60
CA PHE A 586 9.84 -4.31 -1.62
C PHE A 586 9.50 -3.35 -0.48
N TYR A 587 8.38 -2.63 -0.58
CA TYR A 587 7.87 -1.82 0.52
C TYR A 587 7.12 -2.63 1.56
N LEU A 588 6.50 -3.72 1.15
CA LEU A 588 5.65 -4.52 2.02
C LEU A 588 6.41 -5.13 3.20
N SER A 589 7.68 -5.50 3.00
CA SER A 589 8.55 -5.97 4.08
C SER A 589 9.45 -4.87 4.65
N GLY A 590 9.43 -3.69 4.03
CA GLY A 590 10.33 -2.58 4.32
C GLY A 590 11.78 -2.80 3.90
N TRP A 591 12.51 -1.70 3.76
CA TRP A 591 13.95 -1.71 3.55
C TRP A 591 14.45 -2.43 2.29
N GLY A 592 13.63 -2.46 1.22
CA GLY A 592 14.03 -3.05 -0.05
C GLY A 592 14.04 -4.58 -0.08
N ARG A 593 13.31 -5.21 0.85
CA ARG A 593 13.14 -6.68 0.89
C ARG A 593 11.76 -7.07 0.41
N ASP A 594 11.66 -8.21 -0.26
CA ASP A 594 10.39 -8.82 -0.61
C ASP A 594 9.75 -9.55 0.60
N LEU A 595 8.59 -10.15 0.38
CA LEU A 595 7.85 -10.88 1.41
C LEU A 595 8.62 -12.08 2.00
N SER A 596 9.59 -12.63 1.27
CA SER A 596 10.47 -13.69 1.77
C SER A 596 11.68 -13.17 2.56
N GLY A 597 11.84 -11.84 2.63
CA GLY A 597 12.98 -11.18 3.25
C GLY A 597 14.21 -11.05 2.33
N ARG A 598 14.12 -11.44 1.04
CA ARG A 598 15.21 -11.28 0.08
C ARG A 598 15.33 -9.84 -0.42
N PRO A 599 16.54 -9.27 -0.48
CA PRO A 599 16.74 -7.94 -1.01
C PRO A 599 16.57 -7.91 -2.54
N TYR A 600 15.99 -6.82 -3.06
CA TYR A 600 15.82 -6.64 -4.51
C TYR A 600 17.16 -6.64 -5.28
N LEU A 601 18.27 -6.26 -4.62
CA LEU A 601 19.61 -6.29 -5.20
C LEU A 601 20.10 -7.69 -5.57
N ASP A 602 19.52 -8.74 -5.01
CA ASP A 602 19.82 -10.10 -5.43
C ASP A 602 19.45 -10.37 -6.89
N ILE A 603 18.45 -9.64 -7.41
CA ILE A 603 18.09 -9.71 -8.83
C ILE A 603 19.30 -9.32 -9.69
N GLU A 604 19.91 -8.16 -9.43
CA GLU A 604 21.10 -7.71 -10.15
C GLU A 604 22.29 -8.64 -9.97
N ARG A 605 22.50 -9.11 -8.73
CA ARG A 605 23.59 -10.06 -8.41
C ARG A 605 23.49 -11.35 -9.20
N GLU A 606 22.26 -11.81 -9.43
CA GLU A 606 21.99 -13.06 -10.15
C GLU A 606 22.05 -12.88 -11.68
N VAL A 607 21.42 -11.82 -12.20
CA VAL A 607 21.27 -11.63 -13.64
C VAL A 607 22.43 -10.87 -14.28
N LYS A 608 23.27 -10.21 -13.45
CA LYS A 608 24.45 -9.42 -13.88
C LYS A 608 24.10 -8.25 -14.81
N ILE A 609 22.92 -7.72 -14.70
CA ILE A 609 22.44 -6.52 -15.40
C ILE A 609 22.00 -5.51 -14.35
N PRO A 610 22.32 -4.22 -14.50
CA PRO A 610 21.87 -3.17 -13.59
C PRO A 610 20.36 -3.19 -13.41
N VAL A 611 19.90 -3.08 -12.15
CA VAL A 611 18.48 -3.03 -11.77
C VAL A 611 18.20 -1.73 -11.06
N GLU A 612 17.21 -0.98 -11.50
CA GLU A 612 16.73 0.26 -10.86
C GLU A 612 15.29 0.10 -10.39
N LEU A 613 15.01 0.65 -9.20
CA LEU A 613 13.66 0.74 -8.68
C LEU A 613 12.95 1.98 -9.21
N ILE A 614 11.75 1.80 -9.75
CA ILE A 614 10.82 2.90 -9.96
C ILE A 614 10.00 3.04 -8.68
N GLU A 615 10.21 4.14 -7.97
CA GLU A 615 9.46 4.42 -6.75
C GLU A 615 7.97 4.59 -7.06
N CYS A 616 7.15 3.72 -6.51
CA CYS A 616 5.71 3.71 -6.69
C CYS A 616 5.01 3.19 -5.43
N ASP A 617 3.77 3.61 -5.25
CA ASP A 617 2.93 3.08 -4.17
C ASP A 617 2.42 1.67 -4.52
N PRO A 618 2.12 0.83 -3.51
CA PRO A 618 1.43 -0.43 -3.71
C PRO A 618 0.09 -0.21 -4.43
N MET A 619 -0.19 -1.03 -5.43
CA MET A 619 -1.45 -1.01 -6.17
C MET A 619 -2.28 -2.22 -5.77
N TRP A 620 -2.96 -2.12 -4.63
CA TRP A 620 -3.87 -3.15 -4.11
C TRP A 620 -5.17 -3.28 -4.90
N ASP A 621 -5.40 -2.38 -5.83
CA ASP A 621 -6.63 -2.28 -6.63
C ASP A 621 -6.48 -2.94 -7.99
#